data_6a837dc798274c7e50e82a52e2622474
#
_entry.id   6a837dc798274c7e50e82a52e2622474
#
_cell.length_a   1.000
_cell.length_b   1.000
_cell.length_c   1.000
_cell.angle_alpha   90.00
_cell.angle_beta   90.00
_cell.angle_gamma   90.00
#
_symmetry.space_group_name_H-M   'P 1'
#
loop_
_entity.id
_entity.type
_entity.pdbx_description
1 polymer ?
#
loop_
_entity_poly.entity_id
_entity_poly.type
_entity_poly.pdbx_seq_one_letter_code
_entity_poly.pdbx_strand_id
1 'polypeptide(L)'
;MAKTSTQPVGGWLFKEEPEHYSFTDLERDGDTIWDGVTNNLALKNLREVRSGDKVLFYQTGKDKAVVGEMLVTSDPRSDEKEKDAKLVVVDVRASKRWPRPVTLAEIKADPEFANWDLVKNSRLSVMRVSAKQWQRLVKLSQANP
;
A
#
# COMPACT_ATOMS: atom_id res chain seq x y z
N MET A 1 -15.34 -19.40 -8.05
CA MET A 1 -14.26 -18.60 -7.58
C MET A 1 -13.81 -18.94 -6.19
N ALA A 2 -12.59 -19.29 -6.06
CA ALA A 2 -12.06 -19.66 -4.78
C ALA A 2 -11.84 -18.44 -3.88
N LYS A 3 -12.14 -18.59 -2.63
CA LYS A 3 -11.82 -17.57 -1.64
C LYS A 3 -10.57 -17.97 -0.92
N THR A 4 -9.62 -17.09 -0.88
CA THR A 4 -8.36 -17.35 -0.24
C THR A 4 -8.29 -16.80 1.17
N SER A 5 -9.31 -16.04 1.57
CA SER A 5 -9.33 -15.43 2.89
C SER A 5 -10.73 -15.35 3.41
N THR A 6 -10.91 -15.54 4.72
CA THR A 6 -12.20 -15.36 5.38
C THR A 6 -12.43 -13.92 5.78
N GLN A 7 -11.39 -13.07 5.73
CA GLN A 7 -11.53 -11.66 6.07
C GLN A 7 -11.86 -10.85 4.82
N PRO A 8 -12.83 -9.93 4.90
CA PRO A 8 -13.06 -9.00 3.81
C PRO A 8 -11.79 -8.19 3.55
N VAL A 9 -11.51 -7.96 2.28
CA VAL A 9 -10.35 -7.16 1.89
C VAL A 9 -10.75 -5.69 1.94
N GLY A 10 -10.02 -4.88 2.72
CA GLY A 10 -10.22 -3.44 2.75
C GLY A 10 -9.49 -2.75 1.61
N GLY A 11 -8.36 -3.32 1.21
CA GLY A 11 -7.52 -2.79 0.16
C GLY A 11 -6.12 -3.33 0.28
N TRP A 12 -5.16 -2.51 -0.11
CA TRP A 12 -3.75 -2.88 -0.15
C TRP A 12 -2.92 -1.80 0.53
N LEU A 13 -1.69 -2.12 0.87
CA LEU A 13 -0.70 -1.14 1.31
C LEU A 13 0.52 -1.29 0.41
N PHE A 14 0.97 -0.18 -0.19
CA PHE A 14 2.19 -0.12 -0.99
C PHE A 14 3.19 0.77 -0.27
N LYS A 15 4.44 0.31 -0.22
CA LYS A 15 5.53 1.06 0.41
C LYS A 15 6.40 1.74 -0.64
N GLU A 16 6.86 2.95 -0.33
CA GLU A 16 7.81 3.66 -1.17
C GLU A 16 8.71 4.54 -0.30
N GLU A 17 9.93 4.74 -0.75
CA GLU A 17 10.85 5.68 -0.10
C GLU A 17 10.50 7.10 -0.52
N PRO A 18 10.33 8.03 0.44
CA PRO A 18 9.92 9.38 0.08
C PRO A 18 10.96 10.12 -0.76
N GLU A 19 12.25 9.80 -0.61
CA GLU A 19 13.28 10.38 -1.47
C GLU A 19 13.17 9.91 -2.91
N HIS A 20 12.61 8.74 -3.13
CA HIS A 20 12.39 8.21 -4.47
C HIS A 20 11.07 8.72 -5.04
N TYR A 21 9.98 8.58 -4.28
CA TYR A 21 8.67 9.06 -4.71
C TYR A 21 7.75 9.18 -3.50
N SER A 22 7.43 10.41 -3.12
CA SER A 22 6.62 10.68 -1.95
C SER A 22 5.15 10.84 -2.31
N PHE A 23 4.29 10.85 -1.29
CA PHE A 23 2.87 11.14 -1.51
C PHE A 23 2.67 12.56 -2.05
N THR A 24 3.52 13.49 -1.63
CA THR A 24 3.51 14.86 -2.18
C THR A 24 3.80 14.83 -3.66
N ASP A 25 4.77 14.00 -4.10
CA ASP A 25 5.06 13.83 -5.52
C ASP A 25 3.83 13.29 -6.26
N LEU A 26 3.14 12.31 -5.68
CA LEU A 26 1.95 11.75 -6.29
C LEU A 26 0.83 12.79 -6.38
N GLU A 27 0.66 13.60 -5.34
CA GLU A 27 -0.34 14.68 -5.38
C GLU A 27 -0.04 15.68 -6.48
N ARG A 28 1.24 16.02 -6.66
CA ARG A 28 1.67 16.94 -7.72
C ARG A 28 1.39 16.34 -9.10
N ASP A 29 1.73 15.05 -9.29
CA ASP A 29 1.59 14.39 -10.58
C ASP A 29 0.16 13.95 -10.87
N GLY A 30 -0.64 13.75 -9.85
CA GLY A 30 -2.02 13.25 -9.96
C GLY A 30 -2.08 11.75 -10.06
N ASP A 31 -1.32 11.16 -10.97
CA ASP A 31 -1.25 9.72 -11.14
C ASP A 31 0.16 9.30 -11.50
N THR A 32 0.43 8.00 -11.41
CA THR A 32 1.73 7.46 -11.77
C THR A 32 1.60 5.96 -12.04
N ILE A 33 2.63 5.40 -12.64
CA ILE A 33 2.77 3.95 -12.78
C ILE A 33 3.54 3.45 -11.56
N TRP A 34 2.95 2.49 -10.85
CA TRP A 34 3.62 1.89 -9.70
C TRP A 34 4.50 0.75 -10.18
N ASP A 35 5.79 1.00 -10.24
CA ASP A 35 6.78 0.07 -10.76
C ASP A 35 7.88 -0.21 -9.73
N GLY A 36 8.90 -0.92 -10.13
CA GLY A 36 10.05 -1.15 -9.27
C GLY A 36 9.87 -2.24 -8.22
N VAL A 37 8.73 -2.94 -8.21
CA VAL A 37 8.50 -4.04 -7.29
C VAL A 37 9.24 -5.27 -7.80
N THR A 38 10.16 -5.81 -7.01
CA THR A 38 10.99 -6.94 -7.42
C THR A 38 10.90 -8.15 -6.49
N ASN A 39 10.49 -7.96 -5.25
CA ASN A 39 10.32 -9.07 -4.31
C ASN A 39 9.22 -10.01 -4.79
N ASN A 40 9.49 -11.32 -4.77
CA ASN A 40 8.56 -12.29 -5.34
C ASN A 40 7.19 -12.32 -4.67
N LEU A 41 7.15 -12.20 -3.34
CA LEU A 41 5.87 -12.18 -2.63
C LEU A 41 5.11 -10.89 -2.92
N ALA A 42 5.82 -9.76 -2.96
CA ALA A 42 5.19 -8.49 -3.30
C ALA A 42 4.63 -8.52 -4.72
N LEU A 43 5.35 -9.12 -5.67
CA LEU A 43 4.86 -9.29 -7.04
C LEU A 43 3.64 -10.19 -7.10
N LYS A 44 3.65 -11.27 -6.32
CA LYS A 44 2.48 -12.15 -6.24
C LYS A 44 1.25 -11.36 -5.77
N ASN A 45 1.43 -10.54 -4.74
CA ASN A 45 0.35 -9.71 -4.22
C ASN A 45 -0.08 -8.68 -5.25
N LEU A 46 0.88 -8.03 -5.91
CA LEU A 46 0.58 -7.00 -6.91
C LEU A 46 -0.24 -7.57 -8.08
N ARG A 47 0.00 -8.82 -8.45
CA ARG A 47 -0.77 -9.46 -9.53
C ARG A 47 -2.24 -9.67 -9.16
N GLU A 48 -2.58 -9.62 -7.87
CA GLU A 48 -3.96 -9.78 -7.41
C GLU A 48 -4.70 -8.47 -7.24
N VAL A 49 -3.99 -7.35 -7.36
CA VAL A 49 -4.61 -6.02 -7.31
C VAL A 49 -5.45 -5.82 -8.57
N ARG A 50 -6.55 -5.08 -8.44
CA ARG A 50 -7.44 -4.82 -9.57
C ARG A 50 -7.81 -3.34 -9.62
N SER A 51 -8.12 -2.88 -10.82
CA SER A 51 -8.62 -1.53 -11.01
C SER A 51 -9.80 -1.27 -10.08
N GLY A 52 -9.79 -0.14 -9.41
CA GLY A 52 -10.80 0.21 -8.41
C GLY A 52 -10.41 -0.10 -6.98
N ASP A 53 -9.34 -0.87 -6.78
CA ASP A 53 -8.89 -1.19 -5.42
C ASP A 53 -8.30 0.04 -4.75
N LYS A 54 -8.51 0.12 -3.44
CA LYS A 54 -7.95 1.19 -2.60
C LYS A 54 -6.59 0.77 -2.07
N VAL A 55 -5.67 1.72 -1.93
CA VAL A 55 -4.31 1.46 -1.47
C VAL A 55 -3.90 2.50 -0.45
N LEU A 56 -3.27 2.04 0.63
CA LEU A 56 -2.62 2.92 1.58
C LEU A 56 -1.19 3.18 1.10
N PHE A 57 -0.80 4.45 1.10
CA PHE A 57 0.55 4.86 0.73
C PHE A 57 1.40 4.93 1.99
N TYR A 58 2.40 4.06 2.09
CA TYR A 58 3.29 4.00 3.25
C TYR A 58 4.66 4.54 2.84
N GLN A 59 5.13 5.55 3.54
CA GLN A 59 6.47 6.11 3.33
C GLN A 59 7.46 5.45 4.28
N THR A 60 8.52 4.87 3.72
CA THR A 60 9.58 4.21 4.49
C THR A 60 10.61 5.25 4.94
N GLY A 61 11.78 4.78 5.34
CA GLY A 61 12.86 5.66 5.75
C GLY A 61 12.60 6.27 7.11
N LYS A 62 12.73 7.57 7.20
CA LYS A 62 12.53 8.27 8.48
C LYS A 62 11.08 8.32 8.90
N ASP A 63 10.17 8.35 7.92
CA ASP A 63 8.75 8.55 8.22
C ASP A 63 8.11 7.32 8.82
N LYS A 64 8.30 6.17 8.20
CA LYS A 64 7.72 4.89 8.61
C LYS A 64 6.25 5.06 9.00
N ALA A 65 5.46 5.52 8.06
CA ALA A 65 4.07 5.88 8.35
C ALA A 65 3.19 5.77 7.11
N VAL A 66 1.90 5.46 7.34
CA VAL A 66 0.86 5.61 6.33
C VAL A 66 0.48 7.07 6.28
N VAL A 67 0.54 7.67 5.10
CA VAL A 67 0.33 9.11 4.95
C VAL A 67 -0.91 9.47 4.13
N GLY A 68 -1.47 8.52 3.39
CA GLY A 68 -2.63 8.81 2.57
C GLY A 68 -3.14 7.60 1.82
N GLU A 69 -4.07 7.84 0.92
CA GLU A 69 -4.73 6.80 0.14
C GLU A 69 -4.57 7.07 -1.35
N MET A 70 -4.44 6.00 -2.11
CA MET A 70 -4.46 6.03 -3.57
C MET A 70 -5.55 5.10 -4.08
N LEU A 71 -5.87 5.26 -5.36
CA LEU A 71 -6.81 4.38 -6.04
C LEU A 71 -6.08 3.72 -7.21
N VAL A 72 -6.23 2.41 -7.34
CA VAL A 72 -5.70 1.68 -8.49
C VAL A 72 -6.59 1.97 -9.69
N THR A 73 -5.99 2.34 -10.81
CA THR A 73 -6.76 2.72 -12.00
C THR A 73 -6.54 1.78 -13.18
N SER A 74 -5.72 0.72 -13.01
CA SER A 74 -5.57 -0.30 -14.04
C SER A 74 -5.39 -1.67 -13.38
N ASP A 75 -5.68 -2.73 -14.12
CA ASP A 75 -5.27 -4.07 -13.72
C ASP A 75 -3.77 -4.22 -13.90
N PRO A 76 -3.14 -5.20 -13.25
CA PRO A 76 -1.71 -5.43 -13.42
C PRO A 76 -1.36 -5.79 -14.86
N ARG A 77 -0.21 -5.30 -15.31
CA ARG A 77 0.31 -5.62 -16.64
C ARG A 77 1.83 -5.72 -16.56
N SER A 78 2.42 -6.32 -17.60
CA SER A 78 3.87 -6.42 -17.69
C SER A 78 4.50 -5.03 -17.73
N ASP A 79 5.68 -4.92 -17.12
CA ASP A 79 6.45 -3.69 -17.17
C ASP A 79 7.17 -3.63 -18.52
N GLU A 80 6.71 -2.76 -19.40
CA GLU A 80 7.24 -2.66 -20.76
C GLU A 80 8.68 -2.14 -20.81
N LYS A 81 9.11 -1.47 -19.77
CA LYS A 81 10.48 -0.96 -19.69
C LYS A 81 11.49 -2.04 -19.30
N GLU A 82 11.01 -3.15 -18.76
CA GLU A 82 11.85 -4.22 -18.25
C GLU A 82 11.65 -5.45 -19.08
N LYS A 83 12.72 -6.24 -19.24
CA LYS A 83 12.65 -7.45 -20.03
C LYS A 83 12.22 -8.66 -19.22
N ASP A 84 12.17 -8.53 -17.90
CA ASP A 84 11.82 -9.63 -17.02
C ASP A 84 10.30 -9.76 -16.96
N ALA A 85 9.79 -10.87 -17.51
CA ALA A 85 8.34 -11.08 -17.64
C ALA A 85 7.62 -11.21 -16.30
N LYS A 86 8.35 -11.46 -15.20
CA LYS A 86 7.68 -11.56 -13.90
C LYS A 86 7.37 -10.19 -13.30
N LEU A 87 7.97 -9.11 -13.79
CA LEU A 87 7.75 -7.78 -13.28
C LEU A 87 6.43 -7.21 -13.79
N VAL A 88 5.61 -6.75 -12.88
CA VAL A 88 4.31 -6.17 -13.24
C VAL A 88 4.16 -4.80 -12.61
N VAL A 89 3.29 -3.99 -13.19
CA VAL A 89 2.98 -2.64 -12.72
C VAL A 89 1.48 -2.44 -12.72
N VAL A 90 1.03 -1.46 -11.94
CA VAL A 90 -0.35 -0.97 -11.98
C VAL A 90 -0.30 0.55 -12.04
N ASP A 91 -1.36 1.15 -12.57
CA ASP A 91 -1.53 2.60 -12.50
C ASP A 91 -2.26 2.94 -11.22
N VAL A 92 -1.86 4.04 -10.59
CA VAL A 92 -2.49 4.54 -9.38
C VAL A 92 -2.68 6.04 -9.49
N ARG A 93 -3.63 6.59 -8.73
CA ARG A 93 -3.77 8.03 -8.62
C ARG A 93 -3.97 8.40 -7.15
N ALA A 94 -3.59 9.65 -6.81
CA ALA A 94 -3.81 10.16 -5.48
C ALA A 94 -5.30 10.24 -5.19
N SER A 95 -5.67 9.80 -3.99
CA SER A 95 -7.05 9.87 -3.56
C SER A 95 -7.20 10.86 -2.41
N LYS A 96 -6.43 10.70 -1.34
CA LYS A 96 -6.68 11.48 -0.15
C LYS A 96 -5.47 11.45 0.78
N ARG A 97 -4.98 12.64 1.16
CA ARG A 97 -3.97 12.74 2.20
C ARG A 97 -4.66 12.61 3.56
N TRP A 98 -4.06 11.83 4.44
CA TRP A 98 -4.64 11.68 5.77
C TRP A 98 -4.36 12.91 6.64
N PRO A 99 -5.28 13.24 7.56
CA PRO A 99 -5.09 14.39 8.45
C PRO A 99 -3.82 14.31 9.27
N ARG A 100 -3.42 13.09 9.63
CA ARG A 100 -2.23 12.83 10.38
C ARG A 100 -1.64 11.49 9.94
N PRO A 101 -0.33 11.39 9.72
CA PRO A 101 0.28 10.09 9.41
C PRO A 101 0.07 9.12 10.57
N VAL A 102 -0.10 7.85 10.24
CA VAL A 102 -0.17 6.79 11.24
C VAL A 102 1.16 6.04 11.20
N THR A 103 1.94 6.15 12.25
CA THR A 103 3.30 5.62 12.27
C THR A 103 3.35 4.14 12.50
N LEU A 104 4.44 3.52 12.05
CA LEU A 104 4.68 2.10 12.32
C LEU A 104 4.72 1.82 13.83
N ALA A 105 5.28 2.74 14.61
CA ALA A 105 5.33 2.58 16.06
C ALA A 105 3.92 2.48 16.65
N GLU A 106 3.00 3.33 16.19
CA GLU A 106 1.60 3.27 16.63
C GLU A 106 0.95 1.95 16.22
N ILE A 107 1.24 1.50 15.01
CA ILE A 107 0.68 0.25 14.51
C ILE A 107 1.19 -0.93 15.32
N LYS A 108 2.50 -0.97 15.61
CA LYS A 108 3.07 -2.05 16.41
C LYS A 108 2.54 -2.08 17.83
N ALA A 109 2.17 -0.93 18.37
CA ALA A 109 1.64 -0.84 19.72
C ALA A 109 0.18 -1.30 19.83
N ASP A 110 -0.50 -1.49 18.70
CA ASP A 110 -1.91 -1.84 18.67
C ASP A 110 -2.04 -3.34 18.44
N PRO A 111 -2.63 -4.10 19.39
CA PRO A 111 -2.77 -5.55 19.25
C PRO A 111 -3.55 -5.97 18.01
N GLU A 112 -4.40 -5.11 17.47
CA GLU A 112 -5.18 -5.41 16.28
C GLU A 112 -4.29 -5.76 15.09
N PHE A 113 -3.06 -5.23 15.06
CA PHE A 113 -2.14 -5.39 13.94
C PHE A 113 -1.04 -6.42 14.21
N ALA A 114 -1.10 -7.15 15.31
CA ALA A 114 0.02 -8.02 15.73
C ALA A 114 0.40 -9.04 14.66
N ASN A 115 -0.56 -9.54 13.90
CA ASN A 115 -0.31 -10.57 12.88
C ASN A 115 -0.27 -10.03 11.45
N TRP A 116 -0.30 -8.72 11.29
CA TRP A 116 -0.29 -8.10 9.97
C TRP A 116 1.10 -8.11 9.36
N ASP A 117 1.17 -8.31 8.05
CA ASP A 117 2.44 -8.37 7.34
C ASP A 117 3.30 -7.12 7.52
N LEU A 118 2.70 -5.96 7.65
CA LEU A 118 3.46 -4.74 7.89
C LEU A 118 4.33 -4.85 9.15
N VAL A 119 3.81 -5.51 10.17
CA VAL A 119 4.51 -5.70 11.44
C VAL A 119 5.48 -6.88 11.36
N LYS A 120 5.07 -7.97 10.72
CA LYS A 120 5.79 -9.23 10.74
C LYS A 120 6.85 -9.35 9.64
N ASN A 121 6.66 -8.67 8.52
CA ASN A 121 7.52 -8.83 7.34
C ASN A 121 7.96 -7.46 6.83
N SER A 122 9.03 -6.95 7.42
CA SER A 122 9.49 -5.59 7.13
C SER A 122 9.97 -5.39 5.69
N ARG A 123 10.26 -6.47 4.97
CA ARG A 123 10.76 -6.37 3.59
C ARG A 123 9.66 -6.44 2.54
N LEU A 124 8.45 -6.77 2.96
CA LEU A 124 7.34 -6.85 2.01
C LEU A 124 6.83 -5.45 1.70
N SER A 125 6.73 -5.12 0.42
CA SER A 125 6.36 -3.76 -0.03
C SER A 125 4.96 -3.67 -0.62
N VAL A 126 4.27 -4.79 -0.81
CA VAL A 126 2.88 -4.83 -1.27
C VAL A 126 2.16 -5.87 -0.44
N MET A 127 1.10 -5.48 0.26
CA MET A 127 0.41 -6.40 1.15
C MET A 127 -1.07 -6.08 1.24
N ARG A 128 -1.84 -7.08 1.65
CA ARG A 128 -3.27 -6.92 1.87
C ARG A 128 -3.55 -6.16 3.14
N VAL A 129 -4.65 -5.42 3.13
CA VAL A 129 -5.20 -4.75 4.31
C VAL A 129 -6.63 -5.23 4.45
N SER A 130 -6.98 -5.82 5.59
CA SER A 130 -8.36 -6.25 5.80
C SER A 130 -9.25 -5.03 6.00
N ALA A 131 -10.57 -5.21 5.82
CA ALA A 131 -11.52 -4.13 6.05
C ALA A 131 -11.43 -3.62 7.49
N LYS A 132 -11.25 -4.51 8.44
CA LYS A 132 -11.14 -4.16 9.86
C LYS A 132 -9.87 -3.34 10.12
N GLN A 133 -8.75 -3.77 9.54
CA GLN A 133 -7.49 -3.02 9.65
C GLN A 133 -7.60 -1.64 9.02
N TRP A 134 -8.23 -1.56 7.86
CA TRP A 134 -8.42 -0.29 7.17
C TRP A 134 -9.20 0.69 8.05
N GLN A 135 -10.32 0.25 8.59
CA GLN A 135 -11.15 1.08 9.44
C GLN A 135 -10.41 1.55 10.69
N ARG A 136 -9.61 0.66 11.28
CA ARG A 136 -8.82 1.01 12.45
C ARG A 136 -7.78 2.07 12.12
N LEU A 137 -7.10 1.91 10.99
CA LEU A 137 -6.08 2.87 10.57
C LEU A 137 -6.69 4.23 10.28
N VAL A 138 -7.85 4.27 9.63
CA VAL A 138 -8.56 5.54 9.38
C VAL A 138 -8.86 6.23 10.69
N LYS A 139 -9.33 5.49 11.68
CA LYS A 139 -9.60 6.05 13.00
C LYS A 139 -8.35 6.66 13.62
N LEU A 140 -7.23 5.94 13.53
CA LEU A 140 -5.97 6.45 14.08
C LEU A 140 -5.53 7.73 13.37
N SER A 141 -5.77 7.82 12.08
CA SER A 141 -5.40 9.01 11.30
C SER A 141 -6.21 10.24 11.70
N GLN A 142 -7.34 10.04 12.34
CA GLN A 142 -8.24 11.12 12.75
C GLN A 142 -8.09 11.46 14.24
N ALA A 143 -7.33 10.66 14.97
CA ALA A 143 -7.18 10.88 16.40
C ALA A 143 -6.32 12.10 16.66
N ASN A 144 -6.61 12.81 17.75
CA ASN A 144 -5.73 13.89 18.18
C ASN A 144 -4.45 13.32 18.72
N PRO A 145 -3.32 14.01 18.48
CA PRO A 145 -2.02 13.57 19.01
C PRO A 145 -2.01 13.52 20.53
#